data_3d08ee08666264a47af146a5f6d923fd
#
_entry.id   3d08ee08666264a47af146a5f6d923fd
#
_cell.length_a   1.000
_cell.length_b   1.000
_cell.length_c   1.000
_cell.angle_alpha   90.00
_cell.angle_beta   90.00
_cell.angle_gamma   90.00
#
_symmetry.space_group_name_H-M   'P 1'
#
loop_
_entity.id
_entity.type
_entity.pdbx_description
1 polymer ?
#
loop_
_entity_poly.entity_id
_entity_poly.type
_entity_poly.pdbx_seq_one_letter_code
_entity_poly.pdbx_strand_id
1 'polypeptide(L)' 'MPFAAMRIHVDDPQLVPSLLSFLRGRVHVTAEQVGENEVEVSQLGSMNAAGRRIELDLLLQIWRASHENVRARIVE' A
#
# COMPACT_ATOMS: atom_id res chain seq x y z
N MET A 1 2.52 -1.59 21.71
CA MET A 1 3.21 -2.07 20.51
C MET A 1 2.97 -1.11 19.37
N PRO A 2 4.02 -0.69 18.72
CA PRO A 2 3.82 0.13 17.53
C PRO A 2 3.13 -0.67 16.44
N PHE A 3 2.32 0.00 15.68
CA PHE A 3 1.68 -0.63 14.53
C PHE A 3 2.75 -1.01 13.52
N ALA A 4 2.63 -2.20 12.95
CA ALA A 4 3.50 -2.60 11.87
C ALA A 4 3.01 -1.92 10.59
N ALA A 5 3.48 -0.70 10.36
CA ALA A 5 3.18 0.01 9.14
C ALA A 5 4.16 -0.40 8.06
N MET A 6 3.66 -0.49 6.85
CA MET A 6 4.49 -0.77 5.68
C MET A 6 4.44 0.42 4.75
N ARG A 7 5.54 0.66 4.05
CA ARG A 7 5.59 1.74 3.07
C ARG A 7 5.61 1.16 1.67
N ILE A 8 4.92 1.87 0.79
CA ILE A 8 4.92 1.55 -0.64
C ILE A 8 5.57 2.71 -1.36
N HIS A 9 6.56 2.40 -2.18
CA HIS A 9 7.17 3.38 -3.06
C HIS A 9 6.53 3.26 -4.45
N VAL A 10 6.01 4.38 -4.95
CA VAL A 10 5.41 4.45 -6.28
C VAL A 10 6.30 5.32 -7.16
N ASP A 11 6.70 4.77 -8.30
CA ASP A 11 7.63 5.44 -9.20
C ASP A 11 7.06 6.76 -9.75
N ASP A 12 5.77 6.78 -10.04
CA ASP A 12 5.09 7.97 -10.56
C ASP A 12 4.28 8.65 -9.45
N PRO A 13 4.71 9.82 -8.97
CA PRO A 13 4.00 10.51 -7.90
C PRO A 13 2.57 10.91 -8.25
N GLN A 14 2.26 11.04 -9.54
CA GLN A 14 0.90 11.37 -9.99
C GLN A 14 -0.09 10.23 -9.73
N LEU A 15 0.42 9.03 -9.53
CA LEU A 15 -0.43 7.87 -9.27
C LEU A 15 -0.62 7.60 -7.78
N VAL A 16 0.04 8.34 -6.92
CA VAL A 16 -0.13 8.20 -5.48
C VAL A 16 -1.59 8.41 -5.05
N PRO A 17 -2.31 9.45 -5.52
CA PRO A 17 -3.72 9.59 -5.15
C PRO A 17 -4.58 8.40 -5.58
N SER A 18 -4.30 7.81 -6.72
CA SER A 18 -5.02 6.62 -7.19
C SER A 18 -4.79 5.44 -6.25
N LEU A 19 -3.55 5.21 -5.85
CA LEU A 19 -3.24 4.14 -4.91
C LEU A 19 -3.89 4.37 -3.55
N LEU A 20 -3.85 5.61 -3.06
CA LEU A 20 -4.50 5.96 -1.80
C LEU A 20 -6.00 5.66 -1.83
N SER A 21 -6.65 6.07 -2.91
CA SER A 21 -8.08 5.83 -3.09
C SER A 21 -8.40 4.34 -3.11
N PHE A 22 -7.59 3.58 -3.82
CA PHE A 22 -7.74 2.12 -3.90
C PHE A 22 -7.60 1.48 -2.51
N LEU A 23 -6.57 1.84 -1.78
CA LEU A 23 -6.31 1.25 -0.46
C LEU A 23 -7.36 1.66 0.58
N ARG A 24 -7.78 2.92 0.55
CA ARG A 24 -8.79 3.42 1.49
C ARG A 24 -10.16 2.80 1.28
N GLY A 25 -10.40 2.24 0.12
CA GLY A 25 -11.62 1.49 -0.15
C GLY A 25 -11.66 0.10 0.47
N ARG A 26 -10.56 -0.33 1.08
CA ARG A 26 -10.48 -1.66 1.68
C ARG A 26 -10.80 -1.62 3.16
N VAL A 27 -11.53 -2.63 3.63
CA VAL A 27 -11.85 -2.77 5.05
C VAL A 27 -10.56 -3.14 5.80
N HIS A 28 -10.36 -2.56 6.95
CA HIS A 28 -9.21 -2.82 7.83
C HIS A 28 -7.86 -2.34 7.28
N VAL A 29 -7.89 -1.48 6.28
CA VAL A 29 -6.67 -0.88 5.73
C VAL A 29 -6.75 0.63 5.87
N THR A 30 -5.70 1.23 6.42
CA THR A 30 -5.53 2.68 6.42
C THR A 30 -4.31 3.03 5.59
N ALA A 31 -4.39 4.09 4.83
CA ALA A 31 -3.31 4.52 3.97
C ALA A 31 -3.14 6.02 4.05
N GLU A 32 -1.90 6.47 4.08
CA GLU A 32 -1.56 7.87 4.23
C GLU A 32 -0.33 8.20 3.39
N GLN A 33 -0.36 9.31 2.70
CA GLN A 33 0.79 9.76 1.93
C GLN A 33 1.83 10.35 2.89
N VAL A 34 3.04 9.81 2.84
CA VAL A 34 4.12 10.27 3.72
C VAL A 34 5.28 10.90 2.95
N GLY A 35 5.18 10.95 1.63
CA GLY A 35 6.17 11.58 0.76
C GLY A 35 5.60 11.70 -0.64
N GLU A 36 6.34 12.33 -1.55
CA GLU A 36 5.91 12.48 -2.94
C GLU A 36 5.60 11.16 -3.61
N ASN A 37 6.42 10.15 -3.30
CA ASN A 37 6.34 8.85 -3.94
C ASN A 37 6.03 7.74 -2.96
N GLU A 38 5.67 8.08 -1.71
CA GLU A 38 5.53 7.07 -0.68
C GLU A 38 4.21 7.15 0.06
N VAL A 39 3.67 5.97 0.31
CA VAL A 39 2.43 5.78 1.04
C VAL A 39 2.71 4.84 2.21
N GLU A 40 2.27 5.22 3.38
CA GLU A 40 2.33 4.35 4.55
C GLU A 40 1.00 3.64 4.72
N VAL A 41 1.05 2.33 4.86
CA VAL A 41 -0.13 1.48 4.96
C VAL A 41 -0.12 0.75 6.29
N SER A 42 -1.22 0.84 7.00
CA SER A 42 -1.44 0.07 8.22
C SER A 42 -2.65 -0.81 8.05
N GLN A 43 -2.54 -2.03 8.52
CA GLN A 43 -3.65 -2.98 8.47
C GLN A 43 -4.12 -3.24 9.89
N LEU A 44 -5.43 -3.11 10.07
CA LEU A 44 -6.07 -3.37 11.36
C LEU A 44 -6.50 -4.82 11.40
N GLY A 45 -6.13 -5.51 12.46
CA GLY A 45 -6.50 -6.91 12.62
C GLY A 45 -5.43 -7.70 13.34
N SER A 46 -5.71 -8.97 13.55
CA SER A 46 -4.85 -9.87 14.30
C SER A 46 -3.86 -10.65 13.43
N MET A 47 -3.76 -10.29 12.17
CA MET A 47 -2.84 -10.95 11.24
C MET A 47 -1.39 -10.70 11.63
N ASN A 48 -0.54 -11.71 11.50
CA ASN A 48 0.88 -11.53 11.75
C ASN A 48 1.54 -10.72 10.63
N ALA A 49 2.80 -10.32 10.83
CA ALA A 49 3.50 -9.45 9.88
C ALA A 49 3.62 -10.09 8.49
N ALA A 50 3.86 -11.40 8.43
CA ALA A 50 3.97 -12.10 7.16
C ALA A 50 2.65 -12.11 6.39
N GLY A 51 1.55 -12.34 7.09
CA GLY A 51 0.22 -12.32 6.48
C GLY A 51 -0.15 -10.94 5.96
N ARG A 52 0.19 -9.89 6.73
CA ARG A 52 -0.05 -8.51 6.30
C ARG A 52 0.72 -8.17 5.03
N ARG A 53 1.96 -8.61 4.95
CA ARG A 53 2.79 -8.35 3.77
C ARG A 53 2.24 -9.07 2.54
N ILE A 54 1.82 -10.31 2.69
CA ILE A 54 1.24 -11.08 1.59
C ILE A 54 -0.03 -10.40 1.08
N GLU A 55 -0.91 -9.98 1.98
CA GLU A 55 -2.14 -9.30 1.61
C GLU A 55 -1.85 -7.99 0.88
N LEU A 56 -0.94 -7.19 1.40
CA LEU A 56 -0.58 -5.93 0.77
C LEU A 56 0.02 -6.14 -0.61
N ASP A 57 0.87 -7.16 -0.75
CA ASP A 57 1.47 -7.50 -2.03
C ASP A 57 0.40 -7.88 -3.06
N LEU A 58 -0.60 -8.66 -2.65
CA LEU A 58 -1.72 -9.00 -3.51
C LEU A 58 -2.52 -7.77 -3.91
N LEU A 59 -2.79 -6.87 -2.98
CA LEU A 59 -3.50 -5.63 -3.28
C LEU A 59 -2.72 -4.79 -4.29
N LEU A 60 -1.41 -4.69 -4.13
CA LEU A 60 -0.57 -3.98 -5.09
C LEU A 60 -0.60 -4.61 -6.47
N GLN A 61 -0.60 -5.93 -6.55
CA GLN A 61 -0.71 -6.62 -7.83
C GLN A 61 -2.01 -6.29 -8.53
N ILE A 62 -3.12 -6.26 -7.79
CA ILE A 62 -4.42 -5.91 -8.35
C ILE A 62 -4.40 -4.48 -8.87
N TRP A 63 -3.87 -3.56 -8.08
CA TRP A 63 -3.79 -2.15 -8.49
C TRP A 63 -2.91 -1.97 -9.73
N ARG A 64 -1.75 -2.62 -9.74
CA ARG A 64 -0.82 -2.52 -10.88
C ARG A 64 -1.41 -3.10 -12.15
N ALA A 65 -2.28 -4.10 -12.05
CA ALA A 65 -2.92 -4.69 -13.21
C ALA A 65 -3.79 -3.68 -13.97
N SER A 66 -4.26 -2.64 -13.28
CA SER A 66 -5.07 -1.58 -13.87
C SER A 66 -4.25 -0.39 -14.34
N HIS A 67 -2.93 -0.41 -14.13
CA HIS A 67 -2.04 0.71 -14.43
C HIS A 67 -0.80 0.20 -15.16
N GLU A 68 -0.75 0.41 -16.45
CA GLU A 68 0.39 -0.03 -17.25
C GLU A 68 1.64 0.77 -16.92
N ASN A 69 2.77 0.10 -16.94
CA ASN A 69 4.09 0.69 -16.75
C ASN A 69 4.31 1.34 -15.38
N VAL A 70 3.49 1.02 -14.41
CA VAL A 70 3.65 1.54 -13.06
C VAL A 70 4.53 0.61 -12.25
N ARG A 71 5.48 1.19 -11.54
CA ARG A 71 6.32 0.48 -10.59
C ARG A 71 5.95 0.91 -9.18
N ALA A 72 5.49 -0.04 -8.42
CA ALA A 72 5.19 0.17 -7.01
C ALA A 72 5.71 -1.04 -6.24
N ARG A 73 6.34 -0.78 -5.11
CA ARG A 73 6.95 -1.83 -4.31
C ARG A 73 6.82 -1.52 -2.83
N ILE A 74 6.81 -2.57 -2.04
CA ILE A 74 6.83 -2.43 -0.59
C ILE A 74 8.26 -2.17 -0.14
N VAL A 75 8.43 -1.12 0.62
CA VAL A 75 9.72 -0.72 1.20
C VAL A 75 9.62 -0.91 2.71
N GLU A 76 10.53 -1.66 3.25
CA GLU A 76 10.56 -1.92 4.70
C GLU A 76 11.64 -1.13 5.40
#